data_d2c0e5f7a0c6d4a4f656f80d56041f0a
#
_entry.id   d2c0e5f7a0c6d4a4f656f80d56041f0a
#
_cell.length_a   1.000
_cell.length_b   1.000
_cell.length_c   1.000
_cell.angle_alpha   90.00
_cell.angle_beta   90.00
_cell.angle_gamma   90.00
#
_symmetry.space_group_name_H-M   'P 1'
#
loop_
_entity.id
_entity.type
_entity.pdbx_description
1 polymer ?
#
loop_
_entity_poly.entity_id
_entity_poly.type
_entity_poly.pdbx_seq_one_letter_code
_entity_poly.pdbx_strand_id
1 'polypeptide(L)'
;MDKLNISSTPSSVKNGRGERLLVINPGSTSTKIAVYENETPLLVRNIRHTVEELSAFPRLIDQFEFRKSLVLRELEVNNIPFRFDAVIGRGGLVKPIPGGVYEVNEAMKRDTLHAMRTHACNLGGL
;
A
#
# COMPACT_ATOMS: atom_id res chain seq x y z
N MET A 1 1.73 9.29 7.90
CA MET A 1 2.98 8.56 7.88
C MET A 1 3.97 9.25 6.97
N ASP A 2 4.93 9.85 7.55
CA ASP A 2 5.71 10.83 6.83
C ASP A 2 7.14 10.40 6.56
N LYS A 3 7.56 9.32 7.17
CA LYS A 3 8.92 8.87 7.03
C LYS A 3 8.97 7.48 6.44
N LEU A 4 9.66 7.37 5.36
CA LEU A 4 10.04 6.09 4.82
C LEU A 4 11.37 5.71 5.45
N ASN A 5 11.31 5.31 6.66
CA ASN A 5 12.47 4.75 7.30
C ASN A 5 12.30 3.24 7.31
N ILE A 6 12.69 2.65 6.24
CA ILE A 6 12.75 1.20 6.16
C ILE A 6 13.90 0.80 7.05
N SER A 7 13.56 0.40 8.23
CA SER A 7 14.54 0.06 9.25
C SER A 7 15.33 -1.17 8.92
N SER A 8 14.88 -1.93 7.98
CA SER A 8 15.69 -3.00 7.49
C SER A 8 16.98 -2.39 6.99
N THR A 9 18.06 -2.94 7.40
CA THR A 9 19.35 -2.63 6.90
C THR A 9 19.26 -2.37 5.42
N PRO A 10 19.77 -1.25 4.96
CA PRO A 10 19.89 -1.05 3.55
C PRO A 10 20.67 -2.22 3.01
N SER A 11 19.98 -3.13 2.45
CA SER A 11 20.66 -4.18 1.78
C SER A 11 21.42 -3.58 0.64
N SER A 12 22.60 -3.96 0.54
CA SER A 12 23.36 -3.81 -0.66
C SER A 12 22.53 -4.29 -1.85
N VAL A 13 22.89 -3.82 -2.99
CA VAL A 13 22.34 -4.25 -4.26
C VAL A 13 22.30 -5.77 -4.32
N LYS A 14 21.13 -6.34 -4.50
CA LYS A 14 20.96 -7.78 -4.62
C LYS A 14 21.16 -8.18 -6.08
N ASN A 15 22.12 -9.02 -6.34
CA ASN A 15 22.40 -9.54 -7.68
C ASN A 15 22.58 -8.45 -8.75
N GLY A 16 23.25 -7.35 -8.41
CA GLY A 16 23.43 -6.24 -9.34
C GLY A 16 22.18 -5.39 -9.56
N ARG A 17 21.08 -5.75 -8.92
CA ARG A 17 19.81 -5.05 -8.98
C ARG A 17 19.64 -4.16 -7.75
N GLY A 18 19.07 -2.98 -7.94
CA GLY A 18 18.69 -2.12 -6.83
C GLY A 18 17.51 -2.66 -6.04
N GLU A 19 17.21 -2.02 -4.94
CA GLU A 19 16.03 -2.31 -4.15
C GLU A 19 14.77 -1.85 -4.87
N ARG A 20 13.78 -2.71 -4.92
CA ARG A 20 12.47 -2.38 -5.47
C ARG A 20 11.42 -2.27 -4.39
N LEU A 21 10.68 -1.17 -4.46
CA LEU A 21 9.62 -0.87 -3.51
C LEU A 21 8.31 -0.67 -4.25
N LEU A 22 7.25 -1.23 -3.71
CA LEU A 22 5.89 -0.92 -4.13
C LEU A 22 5.26 -0.06 -3.03
N VAL A 23 4.78 1.11 -3.41
CA VAL A 23 4.13 2.04 -2.48
C VAL A 23 2.66 2.12 -2.84
N ILE A 24 1.79 1.95 -1.85
CA ILE A 24 0.34 1.95 -2.03
C ILE A 24 -0.30 2.97 -1.11
N ASN A 25 -1.08 3.87 -1.68
CA ASN A 25 -1.80 4.89 -0.94
C ASN A 25 -3.29 4.83 -1.29
N PRO A 26 -4.08 4.07 -0.53
CA PRO A 26 -5.53 4.02 -0.76
C PRO A 26 -6.19 5.31 -0.28
N GLY A 27 -6.87 5.99 -1.19
CA GLY A 27 -7.68 7.16 -0.88
C GLY A 27 -9.16 6.83 -0.94
N SER A 28 -10.00 7.82 -0.64
CA SER A 28 -11.46 7.62 -0.63
C SER A 28 -11.99 7.16 -1.98
N THR A 29 -11.51 7.76 -3.06
CA THR A 29 -12.00 7.52 -4.42
C THR A 29 -10.90 7.10 -5.38
N SER A 30 -9.74 6.78 -4.87
CA SER A 30 -8.62 6.36 -5.71
C SER A 30 -7.64 5.50 -4.93
N THR A 31 -6.85 4.75 -5.66
CA THR A 31 -5.69 4.04 -5.10
C THR A 31 -4.48 4.49 -5.88
N LYS A 32 -3.57 5.17 -5.21
CA LYS A 32 -2.32 5.60 -5.84
C LYS A 32 -1.25 4.55 -5.58
N ILE A 33 -0.51 4.24 -6.62
CA ILE A 33 0.62 3.32 -6.50
C ILE A 33 1.85 3.92 -7.12
N ALA A 34 2.99 3.51 -6.62
CA ALA A 34 4.27 3.83 -7.22
C ALA A 34 5.21 2.64 -7.06
N VAL A 35 6.01 2.42 -8.07
CA VAL A 35 7.10 1.44 -8.01
C VAL A 35 8.40 2.20 -8.14
N TYR A 36 9.29 1.95 -7.22
CA TYR A 36 10.62 2.55 -7.22
C TYR A 36 11.69 1.48 -7.34
N GLU A 37 12.74 1.82 -8.05
CA GLU A 37 13.99 1.10 -7.97
C GLU A 37 15.01 2.08 -7.39
N ASN A 38 15.43 1.82 -6.17
CA ASN A 38 16.17 2.80 -5.35
C ASN A 38 15.35 4.10 -5.24
N GLU A 39 15.86 5.21 -5.72
CA GLU A 39 15.17 6.49 -5.71
C GLU A 39 14.49 6.83 -7.03
N THR A 40 14.59 5.95 -8.02
CA THR A 40 14.04 6.18 -9.36
C THR A 40 12.64 5.59 -9.47
N PRO A 41 11.63 6.41 -9.77
CA PRO A 41 10.29 5.90 -10.01
C PRO A 41 10.23 5.16 -11.36
N LEU A 42 9.78 3.94 -11.34
CA LEU A 42 9.56 3.13 -12.54
C LEU A 42 8.11 3.24 -13.02
N LEU A 43 7.18 3.42 -12.10
CA LEU A 43 5.76 3.53 -12.39
C LEU A 43 5.11 4.40 -11.33
N VAL A 44 4.26 5.32 -11.76
CA VAL A 44 3.40 6.09 -10.85
C VAL A 44 2.02 6.11 -11.47
N ARG A 45 1.02 5.65 -10.74
CA ARG A 45 -0.36 5.58 -11.22
C ARG A 45 -1.33 6.03 -10.16
N ASN A 46 -2.39 6.67 -10.62
CA ASN A 46 -3.53 7.03 -9.80
C ASN A 46 -4.74 6.29 -10.37
N ILE A 47 -5.12 5.20 -9.69
CA ILE A 47 -6.26 4.40 -10.11
C ILE A 47 -7.51 5.00 -9.50
N ARG A 48 -8.37 5.59 -10.31
CA ARG A 48 -9.61 6.20 -9.84
C ARG A 48 -10.72 5.17 -9.77
N HIS A 49 -11.55 5.29 -8.75
CA HIS A 49 -12.71 4.44 -8.54
C HIS A 49 -13.97 5.27 -8.70
N THR A 50 -14.92 4.78 -9.46
CA THR A 50 -16.20 5.46 -9.62
C THR A 50 -17.09 5.23 -8.39
N VAL A 51 -18.08 6.10 -8.22
CA VAL A 51 -19.06 5.95 -7.16
C VAL A 51 -19.81 4.62 -7.33
N GLU A 52 -20.13 4.26 -8.55
CA GLU A 52 -20.82 3.01 -8.88
C GLU A 52 -19.99 1.79 -8.46
N GLU A 53 -18.70 1.81 -8.75
CA GLU A 53 -17.80 0.72 -8.36
C GLU A 53 -17.75 0.57 -6.83
N LEU A 54 -17.59 1.67 -6.13
CA LEU A 54 -17.47 1.64 -4.67
C LEU A 54 -18.79 1.35 -3.96
N SER A 55 -19.91 1.71 -4.57
CA SER A 55 -21.24 1.48 -3.98
C SER A 55 -21.58 0.00 -3.83
N ALA A 56 -20.89 -0.87 -4.55
CA ALA A 56 -21.08 -2.32 -4.43
C ALA A 56 -20.56 -2.86 -3.09
N PHE A 57 -19.79 -2.08 -2.34
CA PHE A 57 -19.14 -2.52 -1.12
C PHE A 57 -19.73 -1.81 0.10
N PRO A 58 -20.53 -2.52 0.93
CA PRO A 58 -21.18 -1.90 2.09
C PRO A 58 -20.20 -1.40 3.15
N ARG A 59 -19.08 -2.08 3.30
CA ARG A 59 -18.05 -1.72 4.28
C ARG A 59 -16.75 -1.43 3.57
N LEU A 60 -15.93 -0.61 4.20
CA LEU A 60 -14.64 -0.27 3.64
C LEU A 60 -13.76 -1.51 3.42
N ILE A 61 -13.74 -2.44 4.37
CA ILE A 61 -12.95 -3.65 4.25
C ILE A 61 -13.35 -4.51 3.04
N ASP A 62 -14.59 -4.41 2.61
CA ASP A 62 -15.07 -5.15 1.46
C ASP A 62 -14.43 -4.67 0.15
N GLN A 63 -13.80 -3.50 0.16
CA GLN A 63 -13.06 -2.97 -0.98
C GLN A 63 -11.66 -3.56 -1.12
N PHE A 64 -11.20 -4.33 -0.13
CA PHE A 64 -9.82 -4.81 -0.11
C PHE A 64 -9.46 -5.61 -1.36
N GLU A 65 -10.21 -6.67 -1.65
CA GLU A 65 -9.93 -7.52 -2.81
C GLU A 65 -10.12 -6.76 -4.13
N PHE A 66 -11.11 -5.89 -4.20
CA PHE A 66 -11.32 -5.05 -5.37
C PHE A 66 -10.11 -4.18 -5.67
N ARG A 67 -9.65 -3.43 -4.68
CA ARG A 67 -8.50 -2.54 -4.86
C ARG A 67 -7.21 -3.31 -5.10
N LYS A 68 -7.02 -4.41 -4.39
CA LYS A 68 -5.85 -5.27 -4.59
C LYS A 68 -5.78 -5.79 -6.02
N SER A 69 -6.90 -6.26 -6.56
CA SER A 69 -6.93 -6.77 -7.93
C SER A 69 -6.55 -5.70 -8.95
N LEU A 70 -6.98 -4.47 -8.74
CA LEU A 70 -6.63 -3.36 -9.62
C LEU A 70 -5.14 -3.01 -9.56
N VAL A 71 -4.55 -3.05 -8.37
CA VAL A 71 -3.12 -2.83 -8.22
C VAL A 71 -2.33 -3.91 -8.96
N LEU A 72 -2.69 -5.17 -8.75
CA LEU A 72 -2.01 -6.29 -9.42
C LEU A 72 -2.14 -6.21 -10.94
N ARG A 73 -3.33 -5.84 -11.41
CA ARG A 73 -3.56 -5.67 -12.84
C ARG A 73 -2.71 -4.55 -13.42
N GLU A 74 -2.61 -3.43 -12.73
CA GLU A 74 -1.81 -2.30 -13.18
C GLU A 74 -0.33 -2.67 -13.30
N LEU A 75 0.18 -3.44 -12.36
CA LEU A 75 1.54 -3.95 -12.43
C LEU A 75 1.73 -4.88 -13.63
N GLU A 76 0.78 -5.78 -13.84
CA GLU A 76 0.84 -6.73 -14.94
C GLU A 76 0.81 -6.03 -16.29
N VAL A 77 -0.10 -5.09 -16.49
CA VAL A 77 -0.24 -4.33 -17.73
C VAL A 77 1.03 -3.56 -18.05
N ASN A 78 1.75 -3.12 -17.04
CA ASN A 78 3.00 -2.38 -17.22
C ASN A 78 4.24 -3.28 -17.17
N ASN A 79 4.05 -4.59 -17.22
CA ASN A 79 5.14 -5.57 -17.26
C ASN A 79 6.06 -5.50 -16.03
N ILE A 80 5.50 -5.20 -14.87
CA ILE A 80 6.23 -5.18 -13.62
C ILE A 80 5.91 -6.46 -12.85
N PRO A 81 6.85 -7.39 -12.71
CA PRO A 81 6.61 -8.60 -11.93
C PRO A 81 6.45 -8.25 -10.44
N PHE A 82 5.64 -9.02 -9.74
CA PHE A 82 5.45 -8.82 -8.31
C PHE A 82 6.66 -9.36 -7.56
N ARG A 83 7.74 -8.61 -7.60
CA ARG A 83 8.99 -8.88 -6.91
C ARG A 83 9.48 -7.59 -6.29
N PHE A 84 9.22 -7.45 -5.01
CA PHE A 84 9.58 -6.24 -4.28
C PHE A 84 10.33 -6.60 -3.02
N ASP A 85 11.30 -5.79 -2.68
CA ASP A 85 12.03 -5.94 -1.42
C ASP A 85 11.17 -5.47 -0.25
N ALA A 86 10.26 -4.55 -0.51
CA ALA A 86 9.26 -4.14 0.47
C ALA A 86 8.00 -3.62 -0.22
N VAL A 87 6.88 -3.79 0.43
CA VAL A 87 5.61 -3.15 0.06
C VAL A 87 5.26 -2.19 1.18
N ILE A 88 5.05 -0.93 0.83
CA ILE A 88 4.85 0.14 1.79
C ILE A 88 3.45 0.69 1.60
N GLY A 89 2.61 0.53 2.60
CA GLY A 89 1.29 1.14 2.63
C GLY A 89 1.29 2.42 3.43
N ARG A 90 0.60 3.43 2.95
CA ARG A 90 0.32 4.57 3.79
C ARG A 90 -0.59 4.10 4.92
N GLY A 91 -0.20 4.44 6.14
CA GLY A 91 -0.84 3.91 7.33
C GLY A 91 -2.30 4.28 7.48
N GLY A 92 -3.03 3.38 8.09
CA GLY A 92 -4.41 3.56 8.47
C GLY A 92 -4.57 3.96 9.93
N LEU A 93 -5.79 3.85 10.41
CA LEU A 93 -6.12 4.20 11.78
C LEU A 93 -5.97 2.98 12.66
N VAL A 94 -4.93 2.98 13.45
CA VAL A 94 -4.67 2.00 14.49
C VAL A 94 -4.74 2.71 15.84
N LYS A 95 -4.54 1.97 16.92
CA LYS A 95 -4.39 2.61 18.24
C LYS A 95 -3.27 3.65 18.18
N PRO A 96 -3.38 4.73 18.95
CA PRO A 96 -2.39 5.81 18.89
C PRO A 96 -0.96 5.32 19.11
N ILE A 97 -0.10 5.66 18.15
CA ILE A 97 1.33 5.38 18.21
C ILE A 97 2.06 6.59 17.64
N PRO A 98 3.34 6.78 17.98
CA PRO A 98 4.13 7.85 17.39
C PRO A 98 4.17 7.73 15.86
N GLY A 99 4.25 8.86 15.17
CA GLY A 99 4.44 8.85 13.72
C GLY A 99 5.74 8.15 13.34
N GLY A 100 5.72 7.44 12.23
CA GLY A 100 6.90 6.73 11.77
C GLY A 100 6.56 5.64 10.77
N VAL A 101 7.56 4.85 10.45
CA VAL A 101 7.41 3.67 9.60
C VAL A 101 7.48 2.44 10.48
N TYR A 102 6.53 1.55 10.28
CA TYR A 102 6.39 0.35 11.10
C TYR A 102 6.24 -0.87 10.21
N GLU A 103 6.85 -1.94 10.64
CA GLU A 103 6.55 -3.24 10.06
C GLU A 103 5.14 -3.65 10.50
N VAL A 104 4.30 -4.03 9.54
CA VAL A 104 2.93 -4.44 9.84
C VAL A 104 2.95 -5.76 10.59
N ASN A 105 2.26 -5.80 11.72
CA ASN A 105 2.15 -7.00 12.54
C ASN A 105 0.67 -7.38 12.76
N GLU A 106 0.45 -8.50 13.39
CA GLU A 106 -0.90 -9.00 13.61
C GLU A 106 -1.76 -8.08 14.47
N ALA A 107 -1.15 -7.38 15.44
CA ALA A 107 -1.89 -6.42 16.25
C ALA A 107 -2.39 -5.24 15.41
N MET A 108 -1.57 -4.73 14.52
CA MET A 108 -1.96 -3.65 13.60
C MET A 108 -3.07 -4.10 12.66
N LYS A 109 -2.98 -5.32 12.14
CA LYS A 109 -4.04 -5.87 11.28
C LYS A 109 -5.36 -5.97 12.03
N ARG A 110 -5.33 -6.47 13.27
CA ARG A 110 -6.55 -6.54 14.10
C ARG A 110 -7.13 -5.17 14.35
N ASP A 111 -6.30 -4.20 14.70
CA ASP A 111 -6.77 -2.82 14.92
C ASP A 111 -7.40 -2.25 13.65
N THR A 112 -6.80 -2.50 12.50
CA THR A 112 -7.30 -2.04 11.21
C THR A 112 -8.66 -2.67 10.88
N LEU A 113 -8.80 -3.97 11.12
CA LEU A 113 -10.04 -4.70 10.82
C LEU A 113 -11.18 -4.32 11.76
N HIS A 114 -10.87 -3.97 13.01
CA HIS A 114 -11.85 -3.66 14.05
C HIS A 114 -11.82 -2.19 14.46
N ALA A 115 -11.28 -1.33 13.59
CA ALA A 115 -11.11 0.08 13.92
C ALA A 115 -12.44 0.76 14.23
N MET A 116 -12.44 1.58 15.26
CA MET A 116 -13.58 2.41 15.61
C MET A 116 -13.76 3.53 14.59
N ARG A 117 -12.70 3.90 13.90
CA ARG A 117 -12.72 4.86 12.79
C ARG A 117 -12.21 4.15 11.56
N THR A 118 -12.84 4.41 10.44
CA THR A 118 -12.43 3.81 9.18
C THR A 118 -12.06 4.90 8.17
N HIS A 119 -11.01 4.63 7.43
CA HIS A 119 -10.59 5.44 6.31
C HIS A 119 -10.00 4.50 5.27
N ALA A 120 -10.08 4.88 4.00
CA ALA A 120 -9.58 4.03 2.92
C ALA A 120 -8.11 3.63 3.10
N CYS A 121 -7.30 4.50 3.72
CA CYS A 121 -5.90 4.18 3.97
C CYS A 121 -5.70 2.99 4.92
N ASN A 122 -6.73 2.58 5.68
CA ASN A 122 -6.65 1.37 6.49
C ASN A 122 -6.30 0.14 5.64
N LEU A 123 -6.74 0.13 4.39
CA LEU A 123 -6.48 -0.98 3.47
C LEU A 123 -5.01 -1.11 3.11
N GLY A 124 -4.23 -0.04 3.27
CA GLY A 124 -2.80 -0.06 2.99
C GLY A 124 -1.99 -0.93 3.94
N GLY A 125 -2.52 -1.26 5.11
CA GLY A 125 -1.87 -2.10 6.10
C GLY A 125 -2.23 -3.59 5.97
N LEU A 126 -3.07 -3.92 5.02
CA LEU A 126 -3.54 -5.28 4.78
C LEU A 126 -2.92 -5.88 3.54
#